data_106f52eb2d356d162e38407b073a38d3
#
_entry.id   106f52eb2d356d162e38407b073a38d3
#
_cell.length_a   1.000
_cell.length_b   1.000
_cell.length_c   1.000
_cell.angle_alpha   90.00
_cell.angle_beta   90.00
_cell.angle_gamma   90.00
#
_symmetry.space_group_name_H-M   'P 1'
#
loop_
_entity.id
_entity.type
_entity.pdbx_description
1 polymer ?
#
loop_
_entity_poly.entity_id
_entity_poly.type
_entity_poly.pdbx_seq_one_letter_code
_entity_poly.pdbx_strand_id
1 'polypeptide(L)'
;MNWTEICVNPVLRELPFKIQTDKWGHIIMSPASNEHGMYQAKIVALLSRLLEKGVIITECSVQTREGVKVADVAWASDDFIARNRGDNPFLEAPELCVEILSPSNTAMEMDEKKELYFARGAREFWICDKNGNIMFHKNTGEIHCSELAGTFPNRVLI
;
A
#
# COMPACT_ATOMS: atom_id res chain seq x y z
N MET A 1 19.03 11.42 4.66
CA MET A 1 17.75 12.13 4.89
C MET A 1 16.78 11.12 5.47
N ASN A 2 16.19 11.40 6.61
CA ASN A 2 15.16 10.51 7.19
C ASN A 2 13.80 10.74 6.53
N TRP A 3 12.80 9.86 6.81
CA TRP A 3 11.49 9.92 6.16
C TRP A 3 10.75 11.24 6.42
N THR A 4 10.78 11.72 7.66
CA THR A 4 10.15 13.01 8.02
C THR A 4 10.78 14.18 7.25
N GLU A 5 12.10 14.20 7.12
CA GLU A 5 12.80 15.21 6.32
C GLU A 5 12.42 15.15 4.84
N ILE A 6 12.23 13.93 4.29
CA ILE A 6 11.75 13.73 2.91
C ILE A 6 10.36 14.34 2.75
N CYS A 7 9.42 14.04 3.65
CA CYS A 7 8.03 14.51 3.59
C CYS A 7 7.89 16.03 3.66
N VAL A 8 8.78 16.71 4.39
CA VAL A 8 8.74 18.18 4.54
C VAL A 8 9.65 18.92 3.56
N ASN A 9 10.44 18.21 2.76
CA ASN A 9 11.37 18.82 1.82
C ASN A 9 10.61 19.56 0.71
N PRO A 10 10.80 20.89 0.56
CA PRO A 10 10.05 21.68 -0.41
C PRO A 10 10.21 21.25 -1.86
N VAL A 11 11.40 20.73 -2.21
CA VAL A 11 11.68 20.27 -3.56
C VAL A 11 11.03 18.91 -3.84
N LEU A 12 11.15 17.97 -2.89
CA LEU A 12 10.65 16.60 -3.07
C LEU A 12 9.12 16.53 -3.07
N ARG A 13 8.44 17.30 -2.19
CA ARG A 13 6.98 17.30 -2.09
C ARG A 13 6.28 17.88 -3.31
N GLU A 14 6.97 18.71 -4.11
CA GLU A 14 6.42 19.30 -5.34
C GLU A 14 6.60 18.39 -6.57
N LEU A 15 7.32 17.27 -6.41
CA LEU A 15 7.55 16.34 -7.51
C LEU A 15 6.32 15.45 -7.74
N PRO A 16 5.94 15.20 -8.99
CA PRO A 16 4.79 14.35 -9.34
C PRO A 16 5.14 12.85 -9.30
N PHE A 17 5.83 12.41 -8.27
CA PHE A 17 6.31 11.05 -8.13
C PHE A 17 5.95 10.47 -6.75
N LYS A 18 5.60 9.18 -6.75
CA LYS A 18 5.57 8.39 -5.52
C LYS A 18 7.01 8.20 -5.02
N ILE A 19 7.26 8.52 -3.77
CA ILE A 19 8.58 8.45 -3.15
C ILE A 19 8.59 7.28 -2.15
N GLN A 20 9.66 6.50 -2.20
CA GLN A 20 9.98 5.42 -1.27
C GLN A 20 11.48 5.49 -0.94
N THR A 21 11.97 4.66 -0.05
CA THR A 21 13.42 4.52 0.18
C THR A 21 13.87 3.07 0.10
N ASP A 22 15.15 2.86 -0.22
CA ASP A 22 15.82 1.59 -0.03
C ASP A 22 16.41 1.45 1.39
N LYS A 23 17.05 0.33 1.67
CA LYS A 23 17.66 0.04 2.98
C LYS A 23 18.83 0.95 3.34
N TRP A 24 19.43 1.63 2.37
CA TRP A 24 20.51 2.59 2.57
C TRP A 24 20.01 4.03 2.70
N GLY A 25 18.69 4.24 2.59
CA GLY A 25 18.06 5.56 2.63
C GLY A 25 18.13 6.34 1.32
N HIS A 26 18.43 5.67 0.18
CA HIS A 26 18.32 6.30 -1.13
C HIS A 26 16.85 6.47 -1.51
N ILE A 27 16.55 7.59 -2.12
CA ILE A 27 15.20 7.90 -2.59
C ILE A 27 14.94 7.16 -3.90
N ILE A 28 13.83 6.43 -3.93
CA ILE A 28 13.29 5.78 -5.12
C ILE A 28 12.03 6.54 -5.52
N MET A 29 11.94 6.95 -6.78
CA MET A 29 10.81 7.70 -7.32
C MET A 29 10.14 6.91 -8.43
N SER A 30 8.81 6.84 -8.39
CA SER A 30 8.00 6.20 -9.43
C SER A 30 6.94 7.16 -9.94
N PRO A 31 6.81 7.35 -11.27
CA PRO A 31 5.76 8.20 -11.83
C PRO A 31 4.39 7.58 -11.61
N ALA A 32 3.41 8.42 -11.26
CA ALA A 32 2.01 8.03 -11.20
C ALA A 32 1.32 8.29 -12.55
N SER A 33 0.47 7.36 -13.02
CA SER A 33 -0.37 7.54 -14.19
C SER A 33 -1.82 7.83 -13.79
N ASN A 34 -2.60 8.41 -14.71
CA ASN A 34 -4.04 8.60 -14.49
C ASN A 34 -4.75 7.26 -14.24
N GLU A 35 -4.39 6.22 -14.97
CA GLU A 35 -4.94 4.87 -14.81
C GLU A 35 -4.68 4.32 -13.41
N HIS A 36 -3.45 4.48 -12.88
CA HIS A 36 -3.10 4.12 -11.51
C HIS A 36 -4.01 4.85 -10.50
N GLY A 37 -4.17 6.17 -10.67
CA GLY A 37 -5.05 6.96 -9.81
C GLY A 37 -6.53 6.57 -9.89
N MET A 38 -7.01 6.15 -11.07
CA MET A 38 -8.38 5.65 -11.24
C MET A 38 -8.60 4.35 -10.46
N TYR A 39 -7.68 3.39 -10.55
CA TYR A 39 -7.75 2.14 -9.76
C TYR A 39 -7.67 2.44 -8.26
N GLN A 40 -6.75 3.31 -7.84
CA GLN A 40 -6.62 3.71 -6.44
C GLN A 40 -7.93 4.28 -5.90
N ALA A 41 -8.55 5.22 -6.62
CA ALA A 41 -9.83 5.82 -6.24
C ALA A 41 -10.97 4.79 -6.17
N LYS A 42 -11.05 3.87 -7.14
CA LYS A 42 -12.06 2.79 -7.16
C LYS A 42 -11.90 1.82 -5.99
N ILE A 43 -10.67 1.39 -5.70
CA ILE A 43 -10.38 0.49 -4.57
C ILE A 43 -10.78 1.16 -3.26
N VAL A 44 -10.41 2.42 -3.06
CA VAL A 44 -10.82 3.22 -1.88
C VAL A 44 -12.34 3.28 -1.75
N ALA A 45 -13.06 3.59 -2.84
CA ALA A 45 -14.52 3.68 -2.84
C ALA A 45 -15.20 2.35 -2.51
N LEU A 46 -14.66 1.23 -3.02
CA LEU A 46 -15.18 -0.11 -2.72
C LEU A 46 -14.90 -0.50 -1.26
N LEU A 47 -13.69 -0.29 -0.76
CA LEU A 47 -13.34 -0.57 0.63
C LEU A 47 -14.18 0.26 1.60
N SER A 48 -14.43 1.54 1.30
CA SER A 48 -15.27 2.41 2.13
C SER A 48 -16.70 1.95 2.27
N ARG A 49 -17.21 1.21 1.29
CA ARG A 49 -18.57 0.64 1.33
C ARG A 49 -18.63 -0.69 2.08
N LEU A 50 -17.54 -1.43 2.09
CA LEU A 50 -17.47 -2.77 2.67
C LEU A 50 -16.99 -2.76 4.11
N LEU A 51 -16.16 -1.81 4.48
CA LEU A 51 -15.53 -1.70 5.78
C LEU A 51 -16.04 -0.45 6.50
N GLU A 52 -17.03 -0.64 7.37
CA GLU A 52 -17.69 0.46 8.10
C GLU A 52 -16.81 1.07 9.20
N LYS A 53 -15.82 0.31 9.68
CA LYS A 53 -14.89 0.71 10.75
C LYS A 53 -13.46 0.75 10.23
N GLY A 54 -12.60 1.43 10.98
CA GLY A 54 -11.21 1.63 10.59
C GLY A 54 -11.03 2.80 9.64
N VAL A 55 -9.83 2.94 9.13
CA VAL A 55 -9.40 4.05 8.29
C VAL A 55 -8.77 3.51 7.01
N ILE A 56 -9.16 4.07 5.87
CA ILE A 56 -8.51 3.82 4.58
C ILE A 56 -7.47 4.92 4.38
N ILE A 57 -6.25 4.51 4.01
CA ILE A 57 -5.11 5.39 3.84
C ILE A 57 -4.59 5.21 2.43
N THR A 58 -4.41 6.28 1.70
CA THR A 58 -3.69 6.28 0.41
C THR A 58 -2.24 6.69 0.66
N GLU A 59 -1.33 6.17 -0.16
CA GLU A 59 0.12 6.45 -0.02
C GLU A 59 0.62 6.16 1.41
N CYS A 60 0.27 5.00 1.93
CA CYS A 60 0.57 4.60 3.31
C CYS A 60 2.03 4.19 3.47
N SER A 61 2.81 4.99 4.17
CA SER A 61 4.23 4.72 4.41
C SER A 61 4.45 3.78 5.59
N VAL A 62 5.24 2.73 5.37
CA VAL A 62 5.59 1.70 6.36
C VAL A 62 7.11 1.52 6.40
N GLN A 63 7.68 1.56 7.59
CA GLN A 63 9.09 1.26 7.82
C GLN A 63 9.32 -0.24 7.70
N THR A 64 10.17 -0.65 6.78
CA THR A 64 10.56 -2.04 6.60
C THR A 64 12.06 -2.23 6.77
N ARG A 65 12.54 -3.49 6.73
CA ARG A 65 13.98 -3.78 6.72
C ARG A 65 14.70 -3.29 5.45
N GLU A 66 13.94 -3.10 4.36
CA GLU A 66 14.45 -2.60 3.08
C GLU A 66 14.08 -1.12 2.84
N GLY A 67 14.01 -0.32 3.92
CA GLY A 67 13.64 1.09 3.88
C GLY A 67 12.14 1.33 4.01
N VAL A 68 11.70 2.55 3.72
CA VAL A 68 10.29 2.92 3.75
C VAL A 68 9.62 2.51 2.44
N LYS A 69 8.62 1.65 2.53
CA LYS A 69 7.73 1.31 1.41
C LYS A 69 6.41 2.05 1.57
N VAL A 70 5.79 2.37 0.44
CA VAL A 70 4.53 3.12 0.43
C VAL A 70 3.49 2.32 -0.32
N ALA A 71 2.49 1.80 0.41
CA ALA A 71 1.36 1.10 -0.18
C ALA A 71 0.40 2.09 -0.84
N ASP A 72 -0.09 1.77 -2.05
CA ASP A 72 -1.00 2.63 -2.79
C ASP A 72 -2.32 2.85 -2.03
N VAL A 73 -2.86 1.77 -1.46
CA VAL A 73 -4.02 1.81 -0.57
C VAL A 73 -3.74 0.90 0.62
N ALA A 74 -4.15 1.32 1.80
CA ALA A 74 -4.15 0.50 3.01
C ALA A 74 -5.47 0.65 3.76
N TRP A 75 -5.83 -0.35 4.55
CA TRP A 75 -6.88 -0.24 5.55
C TRP A 75 -6.31 -0.63 6.91
N ALA A 76 -6.59 0.19 7.89
CA ALA A 76 -6.17 0.03 9.27
C ALA A 76 -7.39 0.00 10.20
N SER A 77 -7.42 -0.97 11.12
CA SER A 77 -8.46 -1.02 12.15
C SER A 77 -8.36 0.16 13.12
N ASP A 78 -9.43 0.43 13.84
CA ASP A 78 -9.44 1.46 14.90
C ASP A 78 -8.36 1.16 15.96
N ASP A 79 -8.16 -0.12 16.28
CA ASP A 79 -7.12 -0.56 17.23
C ASP A 79 -5.72 -0.30 16.70
N PHE A 80 -5.48 -0.54 15.40
CA PHE A 80 -4.19 -0.21 14.77
C PHE A 80 -3.94 1.29 14.87
N ILE A 81 -4.92 2.11 14.49
CA ILE A 81 -4.79 3.57 14.53
C ILE A 81 -4.54 4.07 15.97
N ALA A 82 -5.21 3.48 16.96
CA ALA A 82 -5.00 3.86 18.36
C ALA A 82 -3.56 3.60 18.83
N ARG A 83 -2.93 2.50 18.37
CA ARG A 83 -1.55 2.16 18.75
C ARG A 83 -0.48 2.94 17.98
N ASN A 84 -0.76 3.29 16.73
CA ASN A 84 0.25 3.86 15.82
C ASN A 84 -0.03 5.33 15.48
N ARG A 85 -0.89 5.99 16.24
CA ARG A 85 -1.29 7.37 15.99
C ARG A 85 -0.11 8.33 16.11
N GLY A 86 0.19 9.03 15.01
CA GLY A 86 1.27 10.01 14.95
C GLY A 86 2.58 9.46 14.39
N ASP A 87 2.69 8.15 14.17
CA ASP A 87 3.85 7.57 13.49
C ASP A 87 3.85 7.92 12.00
N ASN A 88 5.01 8.34 11.49
CA ASN A 88 5.24 8.58 10.08
C ASN A 88 6.73 8.36 9.73
N PRO A 89 7.09 7.24 9.09
CA PRO A 89 6.23 6.12 8.65
C PRO A 89 5.70 5.29 9.81
N PHE A 90 4.66 4.49 9.59
CA PHE A 90 4.25 3.47 10.56
C PHE A 90 5.34 2.44 10.77
N LEU A 91 5.54 2.00 12.01
CA LEU A 91 6.50 0.94 12.36
C LEU A 91 5.93 -0.46 12.19
N GLU A 92 4.59 -0.58 12.19
CA GLU A 92 3.83 -1.78 11.84
C GLU A 92 3.12 -1.53 10.51
N ALA A 93 2.81 -2.59 9.76
CA ALA A 93 1.95 -2.47 8.58
C ALA A 93 0.47 -2.50 8.99
N PRO A 94 -0.40 -1.68 8.35
CA PRO A 94 -1.84 -1.87 8.45
C PRO A 94 -2.26 -3.29 8.07
N GLU A 95 -3.41 -3.73 8.56
CA GLU A 95 -3.90 -5.10 8.33
C GLU A 95 -4.07 -5.43 6.84
N LEU A 96 -4.41 -4.44 6.02
CA LEU A 96 -4.47 -4.57 4.57
C LEU A 96 -3.52 -3.58 3.89
N CYS A 97 -2.66 -4.09 3.00
CA CYS A 97 -1.85 -3.29 2.08
C CYS A 97 -2.16 -3.68 0.64
N VAL A 98 -2.38 -2.71 -0.22
CA VAL A 98 -2.70 -2.90 -1.65
C VAL A 98 -1.67 -2.19 -2.50
N GLU A 99 -1.15 -2.88 -3.50
CA GLU A 99 -0.28 -2.30 -4.54
C GLU A 99 -0.98 -2.39 -5.90
N ILE A 100 -0.88 -1.33 -6.67
CA ILE A 100 -1.43 -1.25 -8.03
C ILE A 100 -0.25 -1.31 -8.99
N LEU A 101 -0.23 -2.32 -9.86
CA LEU A 101 0.86 -2.51 -10.79
C LEU A 101 0.96 -1.36 -11.80
N SER A 102 2.15 -0.82 -11.91
CA SER A 102 2.55 0.06 -13.02
C SER A 102 3.35 -0.75 -14.06
N PRO A 103 3.50 -0.23 -15.29
CA PRO A 103 4.28 -0.92 -16.33
C PRO A 103 5.75 -1.19 -15.95
N SER A 104 6.29 -0.46 -14.98
CA SER A 104 7.67 -0.61 -14.51
C SER A 104 7.85 -1.64 -13.40
N ASN A 105 6.76 -2.13 -12.78
CA ASN A 105 6.85 -3.10 -11.70
C ASN A 105 7.13 -4.51 -12.22
N THR A 106 7.95 -5.25 -11.48
CA THR A 106 8.25 -6.65 -11.74
C THR A 106 7.53 -7.56 -10.74
N ALA A 107 7.30 -8.84 -11.12
CA ALA A 107 6.75 -9.83 -10.20
C ALA A 107 7.63 -10.01 -8.95
N MET A 108 8.94 -9.98 -9.12
CA MET A 108 9.91 -10.11 -8.02
C MET A 108 9.81 -8.94 -7.04
N GLU A 109 9.62 -7.71 -7.53
CA GLU A 109 9.41 -6.52 -6.69
C GLU A 109 8.12 -6.65 -5.85
N MET A 110 7.04 -7.17 -6.45
CA MET A 110 5.78 -7.38 -5.74
C MET A 110 5.89 -8.48 -4.68
N ASP A 111 6.60 -9.57 -4.98
CA ASP A 111 6.88 -10.63 -4.01
C ASP A 111 7.72 -10.10 -2.84
N GLU A 112 8.73 -9.28 -3.11
CA GLU A 112 9.53 -8.64 -2.06
C GLU A 112 8.66 -7.71 -1.19
N LYS A 113 7.85 -6.85 -1.78
CA LYS A 113 6.95 -5.95 -1.03
C LYS A 113 5.96 -6.74 -0.17
N LYS A 114 5.38 -7.81 -0.71
CA LYS A 114 4.49 -8.71 0.02
C LYS A 114 5.15 -9.25 1.30
N GLU A 115 6.36 -9.80 1.17
CA GLU A 115 7.13 -10.31 2.31
C GLU A 115 7.45 -9.20 3.34
N LEU A 116 7.78 -7.99 2.87
CA LEU A 116 8.08 -6.87 3.75
C LEU A 116 6.87 -6.42 4.56
N TYR A 117 5.68 -6.33 3.94
CA TYR A 117 4.46 -5.95 4.65
C TYR A 117 3.99 -7.05 5.62
N PHE A 118 4.07 -8.32 5.24
CA PHE A 118 3.75 -9.42 6.16
C PHE A 118 4.72 -9.48 7.34
N ALA A 119 6.01 -9.24 7.13
CA ALA A 119 6.99 -9.16 8.21
C ALA A 119 6.72 -7.99 9.19
N ARG A 120 5.92 -7.02 8.78
CA ARG A 120 5.48 -5.88 9.61
C ARG A 120 4.07 -6.01 10.17
N GLY A 121 3.41 -7.17 9.97
CA GLY A 121 2.15 -7.49 10.61
C GLY A 121 0.91 -7.32 9.71
N ALA A 122 1.06 -7.06 8.41
CA ALA A 122 -0.07 -7.09 7.49
C ALA A 122 -0.75 -8.48 7.53
N ARG A 123 -2.06 -8.50 7.45
CA ARG A 123 -2.86 -9.73 7.41
C ARG A 123 -3.15 -10.15 5.98
N GLU A 124 -3.39 -9.17 5.12
CA GLU A 124 -3.59 -9.36 3.68
C GLU A 124 -2.75 -8.38 2.87
N PHE A 125 -2.28 -8.86 1.75
CA PHE A 125 -1.62 -8.08 0.72
C PHE A 125 -2.31 -8.33 -0.62
N TRP A 126 -2.75 -7.27 -1.27
CA TRP A 126 -3.43 -7.37 -2.56
C TRP A 126 -2.60 -6.73 -3.66
N ILE A 127 -2.71 -7.31 -4.86
CA ILE A 127 -2.12 -6.75 -6.07
C ILE A 127 -3.26 -6.48 -7.05
N CYS A 128 -3.39 -5.24 -7.50
CA CYS A 128 -4.26 -4.87 -8.62
C CYS A 128 -3.43 -4.83 -9.90
N ASP A 129 -3.73 -5.67 -10.87
CA ASP A 129 -3.04 -5.68 -12.15
C ASP A 129 -3.54 -4.56 -13.09
N LYS A 130 -2.88 -4.40 -14.24
CA LYS A 130 -3.22 -3.42 -15.28
C LYS A 130 -4.62 -3.58 -15.90
N ASN A 131 -5.27 -4.72 -15.70
CA ASN A 131 -6.63 -5.01 -16.17
C ASN A 131 -7.68 -4.89 -15.05
N GLY A 132 -7.23 -4.47 -13.85
CA GLY A 132 -8.04 -4.35 -12.66
C GLY A 132 -8.30 -5.66 -11.92
N ASN A 133 -7.66 -6.77 -12.30
CA ASN A 133 -7.80 -8.02 -11.55
C ASN A 133 -7.09 -7.88 -10.21
N ILE A 134 -7.74 -8.37 -9.15
CA ILE A 134 -7.22 -8.34 -7.78
C ILE A 134 -6.75 -9.74 -7.41
N MET A 135 -5.49 -9.84 -7.04
CA MET A 135 -4.90 -11.04 -6.45
C MET A 135 -4.79 -10.84 -4.95
N PHE A 136 -5.45 -11.68 -4.18
CA PHE A 136 -5.47 -11.62 -2.72
C PHE A 136 -4.44 -12.58 -2.13
N HIS A 137 -3.64 -12.12 -1.17
CA HIS A 137 -2.63 -12.92 -0.51
C HIS A 137 -2.73 -12.79 1.00
N LYS A 138 -2.48 -13.91 1.68
CA LYS A 138 -2.13 -13.97 3.10
C LYS A 138 -0.68 -14.46 3.23
N ASN A 139 -0.14 -14.41 4.44
CA ASN A 139 1.20 -14.94 4.70
C ASN A 139 1.34 -16.43 4.36
N THR A 140 0.22 -17.16 4.31
CA THR A 140 0.16 -18.59 3.96
C THR A 140 0.04 -18.86 2.45
N GLY A 141 -0.12 -17.83 1.63
CA GLY A 141 -0.26 -17.92 0.18
C GLY A 141 -1.42 -17.14 -0.40
N GLU A 142 -1.68 -17.36 -1.69
CA GLU A 142 -2.81 -16.75 -2.40
C GLU A 142 -4.15 -17.32 -1.92
N ILE A 143 -5.16 -16.46 -1.83
CA ILE A 143 -6.54 -16.81 -1.43
C ILE A 143 -7.53 -16.32 -2.50
N HIS A 144 -8.69 -16.97 -2.62
CA HIS A 144 -9.66 -16.67 -3.65
C HIS A 144 -10.45 -15.38 -3.42
N CYS A 145 -10.62 -14.98 -2.17
CA CYS A 145 -11.31 -13.75 -1.77
C CYS A 145 -10.71 -13.24 -0.46
N SER A 146 -10.89 -11.95 -0.22
CA SER A 146 -10.47 -11.33 1.04
C SER A 146 -11.23 -11.90 2.24
N GLU A 147 -10.53 -12.12 3.35
CA GLU A 147 -11.17 -12.40 4.65
C GLU A 147 -11.51 -11.10 5.39
N LEU A 148 -10.80 -10.01 5.12
CA LEU A 148 -11.06 -8.69 5.72
C LEU A 148 -12.25 -7.99 5.05
N ALA A 149 -12.37 -8.08 3.72
CA ALA A 149 -13.44 -7.46 2.94
C ALA A 149 -14.08 -8.52 2.00
N GLY A 150 -14.70 -9.55 2.56
CA GLY A 150 -15.11 -10.80 1.91
C GLY A 150 -15.91 -10.70 0.61
N THR A 151 -16.63 -9.58 0.38
CA THR A 151 -17.37 -9.33 -0.86
C THR A 151 -16.65 -8.38 -1.81
N PHE A 152 -15.36 -8.08 -1.56
CA PHE A 152 -14.58 -7.28 -2.50
C PHE A 152 -14.43 -8.03 -3.83
N PRO A 153 -14.69 -7.38 -4.98
CA PRO A 153 -14.68 -8.06 -6.27
C PRO A 153 -13.27 -8.49 -6.69
N ASN A 154 -13.17 -9.60 -7.42
CA ASN A 154 -11.91 -10.07 -7.99
C ASN A 154 -11.44 -9.20 -9.18
N ARG A 155 -12.27 -8.25 -9.61
CA ARG A 155 -11.92 -7.29 -10.66
C ARG A 155 -12.57 -5.94 -10.41
N VAL A 156 -11.75 -4.91 -10.48
CA VAL A 156 -12.16 -3.51 -10.42
C VAL A 156 -12.24 -2.94 -11.83
N LEU A 157 -13.34 -2.28 -12.17
CA LEU A 157 -13.55 -1.66 -13.48
C LEU A 157 -13.40 -0.13 -13.36
N ILE A 158 -12.66 0.44 -14.29
CA ILE A 158 -12.47 1.89 -14.46
C ILE A 158 -13.00 2.36 -15.80
#